data_011ef2fab9d263ce81c966ace746b9cf
#
_entry.id   011ef2fab9d263ce81c966ace746b9cf
#
_cell.length_a   1.000
_cell.length_b   1.000
_cell.length_c   1.000
_cell.angle_alpha   90.00
_cell.angle_beta   90.00
_cell.angle_gamma   90.00
#
_symmetry.space_group_name_H-M   'P 1'
#
loop_
_entity.id
_entity.type
_entity.pdbx_description
1 polymer ?
#
loop_
_entity_poly.entity_id
_entity_poly.type
_entity_poly.pdbx_seq_one_letter_code
_entity_poly.pdbx_strand_id
1 'polypeptide(L)'
;MWLSFNILSRMVDLSGLDPEEVALRLTMSTAETEGVERMNAHLDTIIAVKLIDVRPHPNADKLTLCDADTGREKLRVVCGAPNHKKGDVVALATVGTQFGEEFTVKKTKIRGEDSSGMLCSEKEMGLSDDHSGIMILPPDTRLGATMSELFPAWRDTRIEIDNKSITHRPDLWSHAGFAREIAALYGLEYRRSEEHTSELQSRQSI
;
A
#
# COMPACT_ATOMS: atom_id res chain seq x y z
N MET A 1 18.87 7.96 5.04
CA MET A 1 18.16 8.20 3.75
C MET A 1 17.30 7.00 3.42
N TRP A 2 16.09 7.23 2.89
CA TRP A 2 15.19 6.13 2.53
C TRP A 2 15.27 5.79 1.04
N LEU A 3 15.40 4.48 0.72
CA LEU A 3 15.33 3.94 -0.63
C LEU A 3 14.00 3.22 -0.83
N SER A 4 13.22 3.68 -1.79
CA SER A 4 11.97 3.05 -2.22
C SER A 4 12.26 1.87 -3.16
N PHE A 5 11.76 0.69 -2.83
CA PHE A 5 11.88 -0.50 -3.68
C PHE A 5 11.13 -0.33 -5.00
N ASN A 6 9.98 0.35 -4.97
CA ASN A 6 9.22 0.67 -6.17
C ASN A 6 9.99 1.59 -7.13
N ILE A 7 10.74 2.57 -6.61
CA ILE A 7 11.57 3.46 -7.43
C ILE A 7 12.79 2.69 -7.96
N LEU A 8 13.46 1.90 -7.12
CA LEU A 8 14.61 1.08 -7.53
C LEU A 8 14.22 0.08 -8.64
N SER A 9 13.05 -0.55 -8.54
CA SER A 9 12.54 -1.52 -9.52
C SER A 9 12.31 -0.95 -10.92
N ARG A 10 12.22 0.37 -11.06
CA ARG A 10 12.17 1.03 -12.38
C ARG A 10 13.52 1.03 -13.09
N MET A 11 14.61 0.90 -12.34
CA MET A 11 15.98 1.00 -12.83
C MET A 11 16.76 -0.31 -12.81
N VAL A 12 16.35 -1.26 -11.97
CA VAL A 12 16.94 -2.59 -11.86
C VAL A 12 15.83 -3.60 -11.55
N ASP A 13 15.87 -4.77 -12.19
CA ASP A 13 14.88 -5.81 -11.91
C ASP A 13 15.13 -6.44 -10.55
N LEU A 14 14.29 -6.09 -9.58
CA LEU A 14 14.32 -6.62 -8.21
C LEU A 14 13.30 -7.75 -7.99
N SER A 15 12.66 -8.23 -9.07
CA SER A 15 11.69 -9.32 -8.97
C SER A 15 12.37 -10.58 -8.42
N GLY A 16 11.81 -11.12 -7.33
CA GLY A 16 12.38 -12.30 -6.66
C GLY A 16 13.48 -12.01 -5.65
N LEU A 17 13.88 -10.76 -5.43
CA LEU A 17 14.79 -10.39 -4.35
C LEU A 17 13.99 -9.99 -3.11
N ASP A 18 14.39 -10.53 -1.96
CA ASP A 18 13.85 -10.12 -0.66
C ASP A 18 14.50 -8.80 -0.21
N PRO A 19 13.70 -7.78 0.15
CA PRO A 19 14.23 -6.48 0.60
C PRO A 19 15.19 -6.58 1.78
N GLU A 20 14.96 -7.50 2.71
CA GLU A 20 15.84 -7.74 3.87
C GLU A 20 17.18 -8.33 3.43
N GLU A 21 17.20 -9.23 2.45
CA GLU A 21 18.43 -9.76 1.88
C GLU A 21 19.21 -8.66 1.15
N VAL A 22 18.51 -7.81 0.39
CA VAL A 22 19.14 -6.66 -0.29
C VAL A 22 19.75 -5.69 0.72
N ALA A 23 19.04 -5.37 1.80
CA ALA A 23 19.54 -4.52 2.88
C ALA A 23 20.79 -5.12 3.53
N LEU A 24 20.75 -6.40 3.90
CA LEU A 24 21.91 -7.10 4.46
C LEU A 24 23.13 -7.06 3.50
N ARG A 25 22.90 -7.29 2.22
CA ARG A 25 23.98 -7.29 1.21
C ARG A 25 24.58 -5.90 1.01
N LEU A 26 23.75 -4.85 1.06
CA LEU A 26 24.22 -3.46 1.05
C LEU A 26 25.07 -3.17 2.28
N THR A 27 24.63 -3.57 3.47
CA THR A 27 25.41 -3.40 4.72
C THR A 27 26.78 -4.08 4.64
N MET A 28 26.84 -5.27 4.08
CA MET A 28 28.09 -6.04 4.01
C MET A 28 29.07 -5.53 2.95
N SER A 29 28.64 -4.72 1.99
CA SER A 29 29.50 -4.38 0.82
C SER A 29 29.57 -2.89 0.48
N THR A 30 28.59 -2.08 0.88
CA THR A 30 28.45 -0.71 0.34
C THR A 30 28.15 0.33 1.41
N ALA A 31 27.04 0.17 2.14
CA ALA A 31 26.51 1.15 3.07
C ALA A 31 25.69 0.49 4.17
N GLU A 32 25.87 0.94 5.41
CA GLU A 32 25.09 0.45 6.54
C GLU A 32 23.60 0.75 6.36
N THR A 33 22.76 -0.27 6.56
CA THR A 33 21.31 -0.15 6.56
C THR A 33 20.78 -0.22 7.99
N GLU A 34 19.86 0.70 8.33
CA GLU A 34 19.29 0.80 9.69
C GLU A 34 17.98 0.02 9.82
N GLY A 35 17.29 -0.24 8.71
CA GLY A 35 16.04 -1.01 8.74
C GLY A 35 15.38 -1.18 7.38
N VAL A 36 14.37 -2.04 7.38
CA VAL A 36 13.46 -2.26 6.25
C VAL A 36 12.04 -2.05 6.74
N GLU A 37 11.30 -1.17 6.08
CA GLU A 37 9.92 -0.85 6.42
C GLU A 37 8.98 -1.21 5.27
N ARG A 38 7.96 -2.01 5.55
CA ARG A 38 6.89 -2.33 4.59
C ARG A 38 5.75 -1.33 4.72
N MET A 39 5.69 -0.40 3.77
CA MET A 39 4.64 0.63 3.72
C MET A 39 3.29 0.02 3.35
N ASN A 40 2.25 0.42 4.09
CA ASN A 40 0.87 0.08 3.80
C ASN A 40 0.61 -1.44 3.65
N ALA A 41 1.28 -2.27 4.45
CA ALA A 41 1.12 -3.73 4.44
C ALA A 41 -0.32 -4.17 4.70
N HIS A 42 -1.10 -3.39 5.44
CA HIS A 42 -2.51 -3.64 5.72
C HIS A 42 -3.39 -3.65 4.45
N LEU A 43 -2.96 -3.01 3.36
CA LEU A 43 -3.68 -3.06 2.07
C LEU A 43 -3.78 -4.47 1.47
N ASP A 44 -2.94 -5.41 1.90
CA ASP A 44 -3.00 -6.82 1.50
C ASP A 44 -4.21 -7.55 2.11
N THR A 45 -4.83 -6.99 3.15
CA THR A 45 -5.98 -7.53 3.87
C THR A 45 -7.26 -6.71 3.72
N ILE A 46 -7.22 -5.64 2.91
CA ILE A 46 -8.37 -4.85 2.51
C ILE A 46 -8.77 -5.25 1.10
N ILE A 47 -10.02 -5.64 0.92
CA ILE A 47 -10.52 -6.18 -0.35
C ILE A 47 -11.67 -5.36 -0.93
N ALA A 48 -11.83 -5.40 -2.26
CA ALA A 48 -12.99 -4.83 -2.93
C ALA A 48 -14.22 -5.74 -2.75
N VAL A 49 -15.32 -5.15 -2.29
CA VAL A 49 -16.60 -5.86 -2.08
C VAL A 49 -17.75 -5.06 -2.66
N LYS A 50 -18.81 -5.75 -3.11
CA LYS A 50 -20.03 -5.09 -3.58
C LYS A 50 -21.12 -5.10 -2.50
N LEU A 51 -21.69 -3.94 -2.22
CA LEU A 51 -22.83 -3.82 -1.31
C LEU A 51 -24.09 -4.33 -2.00
N ILE A 52 -24.55 -5.53 -1.63
CA ILE A 52 -25.73 -6.16 -2.21
C ILE A 52 -27.02 -5.75 -1.50
N ASP A 53 -26.92 -5.30 -0.24
CA ASP A 53 -28.01 -4.71 0.51
C ASP A 53 -27.47 -3.66 1.49
N VAL A 54 -28.23 -2.58 1.68
CA VAL A 54 -27.93 -1.50 2.64
C VAL A 54 -29.22 -1.09 3.28
N ARG A 55 -29.33 -1.23 4.61
CA ARG A 55 -30.55 -0.91 5.38
C ARG A 55 -30.21 -0.19 6.68
N PRO A 56 -31.11 0.62 7.23
CA PRO A 56 -30.92 1.27 8.53
C PRO A 56 -30.67 0.22 9.64
N HIS A 57 -29.82 0.57 10.58
CA HIS A 57 -29.57 -0.25 11.76
C HIS A 57 -30.77 -0.19 12.72
N PRO A 58 -31.28 -1.35 13.23
CA PRO A 58 -32.49 -1.38 14.04
C PRO A 58 -32.39 -0.61 15.37
N ASN A 59 -31.19 -0.50 15.91
CA ASN A 59 -30.93 0.07 17.25
C ASN A 59 -30.01 1.30 17.22
N ALA A 60 -29.81 1.94 16.04
CA ALA A 60 -28.92 3.11 15.93
C ALA A 60 -29.22 3.95 14.68
N ASP A 61 -29.69 5.17 14.86
CA ASP A 61 -30.16 6.08 13.79
C ASP A 61 -29.05 6.50 12.79
N LYS A 62 -27.78 6.47 13.20
CA LYS A 62 -26.64 6.91 12.38
C LYS A 62 -25.87 5.75 11.75
N LEU A 63 -26.31 4.51 11.96
CA LEU A 63 -25.63 3.33 11.44
C LEU A 63 -26.47 2.64 10.38
N THR A 64 -25.79 1.95 9.48
CA THR A 64 -26.39 1.08 8.46
C THR A 64 -25.87 -0.34 8.58
N LEU A 65 -26.71 -1.32 8.24
CA LEU A 65 -26.33 -2.71 8.03
C LEU A 65 -26.08 -2.91 6.54
N CYS A 66 -24.87 -3.31 6.21
CA CYS A 66 -24.46 -3.60 4.84
C CYS A 66 -24.22 -5.10 4.69
N ASP A 67 -24.89 -5.73 3.75
CA ASP A 67 -24.54 -7.09 3.31
C ASP A 67 -23.63 -6.94 2.09
N ALA A 68 -22.35 -7.35 2.23
CA ALA A 68 -21.28 -7.21 1.26
C ALA A 68 -20.94 -8.54 0.60
N ASP A 69 -20.84 -8.54 -0.72
CA ASP A 69 -20.40 -9.69 -1.52
C ASP A 69 -18.92 -9.55 -1.85
N THR A 70 -18.12 -10.52 -1.43
CA THR A 70 -16.67 -10.56 -1.72
C THR A 70 -16.35 -11.27 -3.06
N GLY A 71 -17.38 -11.79 -3.76
CA GLY A 71 -17.21 -12.68 -4.91
C GLY A 71 -17.01 -14.15 -4.51
N ARG A 72 -16.83 -14.46 -3.22
CA ARG A 72 -16.72 -15.83 -2.67
C ARG A 72 -17.74 -16.10 -1.59
N GLU A 73 -17.97 -15.13 -0.73
CA GLU A 73 -18.89 -15.21 0.40
C GLU A 73 -19.57 -13.86 0.64
N LYS A 74 -20.62 -13.89 1.46
CA LYS A 74 -21.33 -12.69 1.89
C LYS A 74 -21.02 -12.39 3.33
N LEU A 75 -20.63 -11.14 3.59
CA LEU A 75 -20.28 -10.64 4.92
C LEU A 75 -21.27 -9.56 5.33
N ARG A 76 -21.64 -9.56 6.62
CA ARG A 76 -22.40 -8.46 7.20
C ARG A 76 -21.46 -7.50 7.90
N VAL A 77 -21.65 -6.23 7.65
CA VAL A 77 -20.84 -5.15 8.21
C VAL A 77 -21.74 -4.00 8.67
N VAL A 78 -21.44 -3.45 9.83
CA VAL A 78 -22.08 -2.21 10.33
C VAL A 78 -21.23 -1.02 9.91
N CYS A 79 -21.85 -0.03 9.27
CA CYS A 79 -21.15 1.17 8.79
C CYS A 79 -21.84 2.45 9.30
N GLY A 80 -21.03 3.44 9.68
CA GLY A 80 -21.51 4.77 10.10
C GLY A 80 -21.32 5.87 9.05
N ALA A 81 -20.70 5.57 7.91
CA ALA A 81 -20.49 6.55 6.86
C ALA A 81 -21.79 6.84 6.09
N PRO A 82 -22.03 8.08 5.63
CA PRO A 82 -23.28 8.44 4.96
C PRO A 82 -23.25 8.27 3.44
N ASN A 83 -22.08 7.99 2.84
CA ASN A 83 -21.83 8.14 1.40
C ASN A 83 -21.97 6.85 0.58
N HIS A 84 -22.54 5.79 1.14
CA HIS A 84 -22.67 4.50 0.43
C HIS A 84 -24.12 4.09 0.21
N LYS A 85 -24.35 3.30 -0.82
CA LYS A 85 -25.66 2.75 -1.18
C LYS A 85 -25.54 1.34 -1.76
N LYS A 86 -26.66 0.66 -1.87
CA LYS A 86 -26.76 -0.64 -2.55
C LYS A 86 -26.25 -0.55 -3.99
N GLY A 87 -25.37 -1.47 -4.36
CA GLY A 87 -24.74 -1.57 -5.67
C GLY A 87 -23.32 -1.01 -5.72
N ASP A 88 -22.93 -0.18 -4.75
CA ASP A 88 -21.57 0.37 -4.70
C ASP A 88 -20.53 -0.73 -4.46
N VAL A 89 -19.38 -0.57 -5.08
CA VAL A 89 -18.17 -1.36 -4.79
C VAL A 89 -17.29 -0.53 -3.85
N VAL A 90 -16.86 -1.12 -2.73
CA VAL A 90 -16.20 -0.39 -1.64
C VAL A 90 -15.02 -1.18 -1.09
N ALA A 91 -14.12 -0.51 -0.37
CA ALA A 91 -13.00 -1.12 0.32
C ALA A 91 -13.45 -1.68 1.68
N LEU A 92 -13.21 -2.97 1.92
CA LEU A 92 -13.53 -3.68 3.17
C LEU A 92 -12.26 -4.24 3.80
N ALA A 93 -11.93 -3.80 5.00
CA ALA A 93 -10.93 -4.45 5.84
C ALA A 93 -11.52 -5.74 6.44
N THR A 94 -10.87 -6.87 6.17
CA THR A 94 -11.27 -8.16 6.68
C THR A 94 -10.90 -8.32 8.16
N VAL A 95 -11.49 -9.30 8.82
CA VAL A 95 -11.11 -9.64 10.21
C VAL A 95 -9.64 -10.03 10.24
N GLY A 96 -8.87 -9.43 11.15
CA GLY A 96 -7.42 -9.61 11.26
C GLY A 96 -6.60 -8.46 10.64
N THR A 97 -7.21 -7.57 9.86
CA THR A 97 -6.51 -6.36 9.34
C THR A 97 -6.02 -5.51 10.51
N GLN A 98 -4.72 -5.15 10.47
CA GLN A 98 -4.09 -4.28 11.47
C GLN A 98 -3.89 -2.88 10.89
N PHE A 99 -4.36 -1.86 11.59
CA PHE A 99 -4.11 -0.45 11.31
C PHE A 99 -3.15 0.10 12.37
N GLY A 100 -1.87 0.17 12.02
CA GLY A 100 -0.81 0.48 12.97
C GLY A 100 -0.66 -0.58 14.06
N GLU A 101 -0.13 -0.19 15.22
CA GLU A 101 0.08 -1.08 16.38
C GLU A 101 -1.16 -1.20 17.27
N GLU A 102 -2.07 -0.22 17.21
CA GLU A 102 -3.13 -0.07 18.21
C GLU A 102 -4.47 -0.70 17.82
N PHE A 103 -4.76 -0.85 16.51
CA PHE A 103 -6.09 -1.26 16.08
C PHE A 103 -6.07 -2.46 15.13
N THR A 104 -6.80 -3.51 15.52
CA THR A 104 -7.03 -4.71 14.70
C THR A 104 -8.53 -4.91 14.48
N VAL A 105 -8.95 -5.11 13.24
CA VAL A 105 -10.33 -5.44 12.88
C VAL A 105 -10.71 -6.81 13.43
N LYS A 106 -11.73 -6.85 14.28
CA LYS A 106 -12.25 -8.09 14.89
C LYS A 106 -13.72 -8.25 14.53
N LYS A 107 -14.18 -9.50 14.50
CA LYS A 107 -15.60 -9.76 14.45
C LYS A 107 -16.23 -9.29 15.75
N THR A 108 -17.16 -8.34 15.67
CA THR A 108 -17.76 -7.68 16.84
C THR A 108 -19.27 -7.56 16.69
N LYS A 109 -19.97 -7.36 17.83
CA LYS A 109 -21.38 -6.96 17.83
C LYS A 109 -21.49 -5.47 18.08
N ILE A 110 -22.06 -4.75 17.14
CA ILE A 110 -22.28 -3.29 17.23
C ILE A 110 -23.78 -3.07 17.44
N ARG A 111 -24.15 -2.59 18.62
CA ARG A 111 -25.56 -2.34 18.99
C ARG A 111 -26.49 -3.56 18.79
N GLY A 112 -25.97 -4.79 18.96
CA GLY A 112 -26.72 -6.03 18.83
C GLY A 112 -26.58 -6.75 17.48
N GLU A 113 -26.06 -6.09 16.44
CA GLU A 113 -25.85 -6.67 15.11
C GLU A 113 -24.39 -7.10 14.90
N ASP A 114 -24.18 -8.24 14.25
CA ASP A 114 -22.86 -8.76 13.95
C ASP A 114 -22.18 -7.94 12.82
N SER A 115 -20.91 -7.57 13.03
CA SER A 115 -20.05 -6.96 12.01
C SER A 115 -18.80 -7.83 11.81
N SER A 116 -18.59 -8.30 10.58
CA SER A 116 -17.48 -9.20 10.20
C SER A 116 -16.47 -8.48 9.30
N GLY A 117 -16.13 -7.24 9.63
CA GLY A 117 -15.20 -6.40 8.89
C GLY A 117 -15.48 -4.92 9.13
N MET A 118 -14.74 -4.07 8.45
CA MET A 118 -14.87 -2.61 8.51
C MET A 118 -14.77 -2.03 7.11
N LEU A 119 -15.75 -1.20 6.70
CA LEU A 119 -15.64 -0.42 5.47
C LEU A 119 -14.68 0.75 5.72
N CYS A 120 -13.74 0.98 4.83
CA CYS A 120 -12.63 1.90 5.03
C CYS A 120 -12.77 3.19 4.23
N SER A 121 -12.40 4.31 4.84
CA SER A 121 -12.09 5.58 4.19
C SER A 121 -10.65 5.57 3.65
N GLU A 122 -10.30 6.54 2.82
CA GLU A 122 -8.93 6.74 2.36
C GLU A 122 -7.97 7.00 3.52
N LYS A 123 -8.43 7.74 4.55
CA LYS A 123 -7.64 8.03 5.75
C LYS A 123 -7.28 6.77 6.53
N GLU A 124 -8.24 5.87 6.74
CA GLU A 124 -7.98 4.61 7.44
C GLU A 124 -6.99 3.72 6.68
N MET A 125 -7.00 3.80 5.34
CA MET A 125 -6.02 3.11 4.50
C MET A 125 -4.66 3.83 4.43
N GLY A 126 -4.51 5.02 5.02
CA GLY A 126 -3.27 5.80 4.98
C GLY A 126 -2.96 6.45 3.63
N LEU A 127 -3.98 6.67 2.79
CA LEU A 127 -3.83 7.19 1.43
C LEU A 127 -4.02 8.70 1.34
N SER A 128 -4.89 9.27 2.18
CA SER A 128 -5.14 10.70 2.29
C SER A 128 -5.65 11.05 3.69
N ASP A 129 -5.92 12.34 3.94
CA ASP A 129 -6.56 12.81 5.17
C ASP A 129 -8.10 12.78 5.08
N ASP A 130 -8.67 12.35 3.95
CA ASP A 130 -10.12 12.31 3.75
C ASP A 130 -10.76 11.18 4.57
N HIS A 131 -11.63 11.58 5.47
CA HIS A 131 -12.45 10.72 6.34
C HIS A 131 -13.95 11.09 6.26
N SER A 132 -14.36 11.85 5.25
CA SER A 132 -15.76 12.28 5.06
C SER A 132 -16.71 11.11 4.75
N GLY A 133 -16.17 9.99 4.30
CA GLY A 133 -16.89 8.77 3.96
C GLY A 133 -15.98 7.58 3.69
N ILE A 134 -16.58 6.45 3.32
CA ILE A 134 -15.84 5.28 2.88
C ILE A 134 -15.39 5.44 1.43
N MET A 135 -14.29 4.77 1.05
CA MET A 135 -13.79 4.74 -0.32
C MET A 135 -14.73 3.94 -1.22
N ILE A 136 -15.25 4.60 -2.27
CA ILE A 136 -16.06 3.98 -3.31
C ILE A 136 -15.17 3.71 -4.53
N LEU A 137 -15.17 2.47 -4.99
CA LEU A 137 -14.37 1.99 -6.12
C LEU A 137 -15.19 2.01 -7.42
N PRO A 138 -14.55 1.98 -8.60
CA PRO A 138 -15.24 1.81 -9.87
C PRO A 138 -16.12 0.55 -9.87
N PRO A 139 -17.33 0.61 -10.50
CA PRO A 139 -18.31 -0.49 -10.41
C PRO A 139 -17.87 -1.80 -11.07
N ASP A 140 -16.88 -1.75 -11.94
CA ASP A 140 -16.26 -2.87 -12.64
C ASP A 140 -15.04 -3.45 -11.92
N THR A 141 -14.73 -2.95 -10.72
CA THR A 141 -13.62 -3.47 -9.91
C THR A 141 -13.81 -4.95 -9.59
N ARG A 142 -12.76 -5.75 -9.76
CA ARG A 142 -12.74 -7.17 -9.45
C ARG A 142 -13.00 -7.42 -7.96
N LEU A 143 -14.12 -8.08 -7.65
CA LEU A 143 -14.48 -8.40 -6.27
C LEU A 143 -13.48 -9.39 -5.66
N GLY A 144 -13.18 -9.19 -4.37
CA GLY A 144 -12.19 -9.99 -3.64
C GLY A 144 -10.74 -9.66 -3.97
N ALA A 145 -10.47 -8.75 -4.91
CA ALA A 145 -9.12 -8.24 -5.14
C ALA A 145 -8.68 -7.38 -3.95
N THR A 146 -7.41 -7.51 -3.53
CA THR A 146 -6.85 -6.69 -2.47
C THR A 146 -6.56 -5.26 -2.95
N MET A 147 -6.52 -4.30 -2.04
CA MET A 147 -6.18 -2.92 -2.40
C MET A 147 -4.74 -2.83 -2.94
N SER A 148 -3.83 -3.66 -2.45
CA SER A 148 -2.46 -3.75 -3.00
C SER A 148 -2.40 -4.30 -4.43
N GLU A 149 -3.29 -5.23 -4.81
CA GLU A 149 -3.41 -5.71 -6.19
C GLU A 149 -4.02 -4.66 -7.13
N LEU A 150 -5.03 -3.92 -6.64
CA LEU A 150 -5.72 -2.88 -7.43
C LEU A 150 -4.85 -1.63 -7.59
N PHE A 151 -4.08 -1.30 -6.57
CA PHE A 151 -3.26 -0.09 -6.49
C PHE A 151 -1.83 -0.43 -6.02
N PRO A 152 -1.04 -1.15 -6.84
CA PRO A 152 0.29 -1.61 -6.43
C PRO A 152 1.25 -0.46 -6.09
N ALA A 153 1.04 0.73 -6.62
CA ALA A 153 1.84 1.91 -6.30
C ALA A 153 1.67 2.40 -4.85
N TRP A 154 0.59 2.01 -4.16
CA TRP A 154 0.36 2.36 -2.76
C TRP A 154 1.12 1.45 -1.78
N ARG A 155 1.58 0.32 -2.26
CA ARG A 155 2.38 -0.65 -1.51
C ARG A 155 3.85 -0.45 -1.86
N ASP A 156 4.69 -0.17 -0.89
CA ASP A 156 6.13 -0.03 -1.09
C ASP A 156 6.90 -0.70 0.07
N THR A 157 8.16 -1.00 -0.19
CA THR A 157 9.12 -1.35 0.84
C THR A 157 10.26 -0.35 0.79
N ARG A 158 10.65 0.19 1.96
CA ARG A 158 11.73 1.17 2.07
C ARG A 158 12.88 0.57 2.85
N ILE A 159 14.11 0.84 2.39
CA ILE A 159 15.34 0.51 3.11
C ILE A 159 15.91 1.82 3.66
N GLU A 160 16.16 1.88 4.95
CA GLU A 160 16.84 3.00 5.57
C GLU A 160 18.34 2.85 5.49
N ILE A 161 19.02 3.84 4.91
CA ILE A 161 20.47 3.88 4.78
C ILE A 161 21.04 4.88 5.80
N ASP A 162 22.05 4.46 6.57
CA ASP A 162 22.82 5.40 7.39
C ASP A 162 23.61 6.36 6.49
N ASN A 163 23.23 7.63 6.55
CA ASN A 163 23.84 8.68 5.73
C ASN A 163 25.34 8.87 6.02
N LYS A 164 25.80 8.55 7.22
CA LYS A 164 27.22 8.68 7.60
C LYS A 164 28.09 7.69 6.85
N SER A 165 27.55 6.48 6.60
CA SER A 165 28.27 5.42 5.89
C SER A 165 28.57 5.75 4.43
N ILE A 166 27.83 6.70 3.81
CA ILE A 166 27.95 7.06 2.39
C ILE A 166 28.53 8.47 2.16
N THR A 167 29.07 9.15 3.17
CA THR A 167 29.60 10.52 3.04
C THR A 167 30.75 10.62 2.03
N HIS A 168 31.52 9.56 1.85
CA HIS A 168 32.61 9.45 0.89
C HIS A 168 32.16 8.99 -0.52
N ARG A 169 30.87 8.67 -0.71
CA ARG A 169 30.27 8.16 -1.94
C ARG A 169 29.14 9.11 -2.42
N PRO A 170 29.49 10.26 -3.02
CA PRO A 170 28.49 11.26 -3.47
C PRO A 170 27.54 10.68 -4.54
N ASP A 171 27.94 9.65 -5.24
CA ASP A 171 27.15 8.93 -6.23
C ASP A 171 25.96 8.14 -5.61
N LEU A 172 26.04 7.80 -4.32
CA LEU A 172 25.01 7.04 -3.59
C LEU A 172 23.93 7.91 -2.93
N TRP A 173 23.95 9.22 -3.10
CA TRP A 173 22.91 10.10 -2.54
C TRP A 173 21.64 10.16 -3.40
N SER A 174 21.32 9.06 -4.09
CA SER A 174 20.13 8.95 -4.92
C SER A 174 19.70 7.50 -5.14
N HIS A 175 18.43 7.27 -5.47
CA HIS A 175 17.95 5.96 -5.89
C HIS A 175 18.72 5.41 -7.11
N ALA A 176 19.10 6.27 -8.06
CA ALA A 176 19.86 5.87 -9.24
C ALA A 176 21.25 5.35 -8.90
N GLY A 177 21.93 5.94 -7.89
CA GLY A 177 23.20 5.45 -7.39
C GLY A 177 23.10 4.08 -6.77
N PHE A 178 22.12 3.89 -5.88
CA PHE A 178 21.86 2.59 -5.26
C PHE A 178 21.35 1.55 -6.24
N ALA A 179 20.55 1.92 -7.24
CA ALA A 179 20.13 0.98 -8.28
C ALA A 179 21.33 0.42 -9.06
N ARG A 180 22.33 1.26 -9.40
CA ARG A 180 23.58 0.80 -10.03
C ARG A 180 24.38 -0.10 -9.10
N GLU A 181 24.46 0.23 -7.83
CA GLU A 181 25.17 -0.57 -6.83
C GLU A 181 24.51 -1.94 -6.66
N ILE A 182 23.20 -2.00 -6.51
CA ILE A 182 22.44 -3.24 -6.41
C ILE A 182 22.60 -4.06 -7.69
N ALA A 183 22.51 -3.43 -8.87
CA ALA A 183 22.73 -4.11 -10.14
C ALA A 183 24.11 -4.77 -10.20
N ALA A 184 25.16 -4.09 -9.76
CA ALA A 184 26.51 -4.61 -9.70
C ALA A 184 26.65 -5.77 -8.70
N LEU A 185 26.05 -5.65 -7.50
CA LEU A 185 26.11 -6.65 -6.45
C LEU A 185 25.42 -7.99 -6.82
N TYR A 186 24.33 -7.90 -7.59
CA TYR A 186 23.53 -9.05 -8.00
C TYR A 186 23.78 -9.51 -9.44
N GLY A 187 24.64 -8.81 -10.19
CA GLY A 187 24.90 -9.11 -11.61
C GLY A 187 23.68 -8.85 -12.50
N LEU A 188 22.87 -7.85 -12.16
CA LEU A 188 21.64 -7.46 -12.87
C LEU A 188 21.92 -6.33 -13.85
N GLU A 189 21.04 -6.16 -14.85
CA GLU A 189 21.09 -5.03 -15.77
C GLU A 189 20.57 -3.74 -15.09
N TYR A 190 21.35 -2.68 -15.16
CA TYR A 190 20.92 -1.33 -14.78
C TYR A 190 20.29 -0.61 -15.97
N ARG A 191 19.05 -0.15 -15.80
CA ARG A 191 18.33 0.65 -16.79
C ARG A 191 18.31 2.12 -16.34
N ARG A 192 18.89 2.99 -17.13
CA ARG A 192 18.84 4.42 -16.86
C ARG A 192 17.40 4.92 -17.09
N SER A 193 16.82 5.65 -16.13
CA SER A 193 15.49 6.25 -16.34
C SER A 193 15.54 7.27 -17.47
N GLU A 194 14.56 7.24 -18.38
CA GLU A 194 14.52 8.15 -19.54
C GLU A 194 14.35 9.63 -19.15
N GLU A 195 13.83 9.94 -17.97
CA GLU A 195 13.70 11.28 -17.43
C GLU A 195 15.05 12.02 -17.31
N HIS A 196 16.14 11.32 -16.98
CA HIS A 196 17.47 11.91 -16.94
C HIS A 196 18.09 12.20 -18.31
N THR A 197 17.62 11.54 -19.37
CA THR A 197 18.09 11.79 -20.73
C THR A 197 17.53 13.09 -21.31
N SER A 198 16.30 13.46 -20.97
CA SER A 198 15.68 14.70 -21.46
C SER A 198 16.29 15.97 -20.86
N GLU A 199 16.70 15.94 -19.60
CA GLU A 199 17.37 17.10 -18.95
C GLU A 199 18.78 17.34 -19.48
N LEU A 200 19.53 16.29 -19.80
CA LEU A 200 20.87 16.43 -20.39
C LEU A 200 20.83 16.88 -21.84
N GLN A 201 19.83 16.47 -22.61
CA GLN A 201 19.65 16.91 -24.00
C GLN A 201 19.22 18.39 -24.06
N SER A 202 18.41 18.87 -23.11
CA SER A 202 18.04 20.30 -23.04
C SER A 202 19.21 21.23 -22.70
N ARG A 203 20.22 20.74 -21.95
CA ARG A 203 21.43 21.50 -21.60
C ARG A 203 22.51 21.52 -22.70
N GLN A 204 22.43 20.62 -23.67
CA GLN A 204 23.36 20.61 -24.84
C GLN A 204 22.86 21.42 -26.03
N SER A 205 21.67 22.01 -25.93
CA SER A 205 21.04 22.82 -27.00
C SER A 205 21.05 24.32 -26.74
N ILE A 206 21.96 24.83 -25.86
CA ILE A 206 22.19 26.27 -25.59
C ILE A 206 23.61 26.65 -26.01
#